data_03f5ba3f39dad8176e50116e716e7475
#
_entry.id   03f5ba3f39dad8176e50116e716e7475
#
_cell.length_a   1.000
_cell.length_b   1.000
_cell.length_c   1.000
_cell.angle_alpha   90.00
_cell.angle_beta   90.00
_cell.angle_gamma   90.00
#
_symmetry.space_group_name_H-M   'P 1'
#
loop_
_entity.id
_entity.type
_entity.pdbx_description
1 polymer ?
#
loop_
_entity_poly.entity_id
_entity_poly.type
_entity_poly.pdbx_seq_one_letter_code
_entity_poly.pdbx_strand_id
1 'polypeptide(L)'
;MLSLDKVSVSIEGVRVLRGVSCEIFARTTTVLIGRNGAGKTTTLRAIMGLIAHDEGTIRLDADDLGSRPSYTRARDGIGYAPEDRRLIPELSVEENIRLPALALKLDRIEIARRLDEIYQLLPELHVMRSRPAGGVSGGQGKMVALGRALTVARRALLLDEPFQGLAPALALDYARTLGELRKHRPELAMLITESSPTLLDRIADRTLQIERGEVLATSIKDRESHVAAI
;
A
#
# COMPACT_ATOMS: atom_id res chain seq x y z
N MET A 1 -5.85 -6.49 -12.03
CA MET A 1 -4.57 -7.17 -11.76
C MET A 1 -3.44 -6.15 -11.96
N LEU A 2 -2.53 -6.03 -11.00
CA LEU A 2 -1.30 -5.25 -11.13
C LEU A 2 -0.15 -6.25 -11.42
N SER A 3 0.64 -6.00 -12.46
CA SER A 3 1.72 -6.92 -12.84
C SER A 3 3.02 -6.19 -13.16
N LEU A 4 4.11 -6.83 -12.82
CA LEU A 4 5.47 -6.47 -13.20
C LEU A 4 6.02 -7.61 -14.05
N ASP A 5 6.64 -7.30 -15.18
CA ASP A 5 7.31 -8.27 -16.04
C ASP A 5 8.73 -7.80 -16.33
N LYS A 6 9.70 -8.53 -15.79
CA LYS A 6 11.15 -8.31 -15.92
C LYS A 6 11.60 -6.88 -15.61
N VAL A 7 10.99 -6.27 -14.58
CA VAL A 7 11.28 -4.89 -14.20
C VAL A 7 12.64 -4.77 -13.55
N SER A 8 13.52 -3.96 -14.14
CA SER A 8 14.84 -3.62 -13.61
C SER A 8 14.91 -2.12 -13.30
N VAL A 9 15.54 -1.77 -12.20
CA VAL A 9 15.72 -0.38 -11.74
C VAL A 9 17.13 -0.16 -11.26
N SER A 10 17.76 0.91 -11.74
CA SER A 10 19.05 1.39 -11.24
C SER A 10 18.87 2.73 -10.51
N ILE A 11 19.57 2.90 -9.39
CA ILE A 11 19.65 4.13 -8.61
C ILE A 11 21.12 4.51 -8.51
N GLU A 12 21.48 5.69 -9.00
CA GLU A 12 22.87 6.20 -9.01
C GLU A 12 23.88 5.18 -9.60
N GLY A 13 23.46 4.49 -10.66
CA GLY A 13 24.29 3.50 -11.35
C GLY A 13 24.33 2.11 -10.69
N VAL A 14 23.68 1.93 -9.53
CA VAL A 14 23.58 0.63 -8.85
C VAL A 14 22.25 -0.03 -9.20
N ARG A 15 22.31 -1.24 -9.76
CA ARG A 15 21.12 -2.03 -10.09
C ARG A 15 20.46 -2.58 -8.81
N VAL A 16 19.32 -2.00 -8.45
CA VAL A 16 18.56 -2.31 -7.23
C VAL A 16 17.49 -3.38 -7.49
N LEU A 17 16.77 -3.30 -8.63
CA LEU A 17 15.86 -4.36 -9.07
C LEU A 17 16.45 -5.04 -10.30
N ARG A 18 16.29 -6.37 -10.37
CA ARG A 18 16.93 -7.25 -11.36
C ARG A 18 15.89 -8.18 -11.98
N GLY A 19 15.14 -7.66 -12.98
CA GLY A 19 14.17 -8.47 -13.70
C GLY A 19 13.01 -8.95 -12.83
N VAL A 20 12.52 -8.12 -11.91
CA VAL A 20 11.38 -8.46 -11.03
C VAL A 20 10.15 -8.77 -11.85
N SER A 21 9.61 -9.98 -11.67
CA SER A 21 8.36 -10.42 -12.28
C SER A 21 7.42 -10.91 -11.19
N CYS A 22 6.23 -10.31 -11.09
CA CYS A 22 5.19 -10.75 -10.17
C CYS A 22 3.82 -10.22 -10.57
N GLU A 23 2.79 -10.88 -10.05
CA GLU A 23 1.38 -10.51 -10.25
C GLU A 23 0.71 -10.33 -8.91
N ILE A 24 -0.03 -9.22 -8.77
CA ILE A 24 -0.84 -8.87 -7.62
C ILE A 24 -2.30 -8.90 -8.09
N PHE A 25 -3.03 -9.90 -7.65
CA PHE A 25 -4.40 -10.11 -8.08
C PHE A 25 -5.38 -9.25 -7.30
N ALA A 26 -6.46 -8.83 -7.97
CA ALA A 26 -7.62 -8.27 -7.31
C ALA A 26 -8.16 -9.28 -6.28
N ARG A 27 -8.74 -8.78 -5.21
CA ARG A 27 -9.31 -9.58 -4.12
C ARG A 27 -8.29 -10.40 -3.32
N THR A 28 -7.00 -10.11 -3.46
CA THR A 28 -5.96 -10.78 -2.68
C THR A 28 -5.07 -9.79 -1.96
N THR A 29 -4.53 -10.24 -0.84
CA THR A 29 -3.42 -9.58 -0.15
C THR A 29 -2.14 -10.31 -0.49
N THR A 30 -1.30 -9.68 -1.28
CA THR A 30 0.05 -10.14 -1.58
C THR A 30 1.03 -9.45 -0.65
N VAL A 31 1.92 -10.22 -0.02
CA VAL A 31 2.97 -9.71 0.85
C VAL A 31 4.32 -9.91 0.16
N LEU A 32 5.10 -8.85 0.05
CA LEU A 32 6.47 -8.89 -0.46
C LEU A 32 7.44 -8.83 0.72
N ILE A 33 8.05 -9.96 1.05
CA ILE A 33 8.96 -10.12 2.20
C ILE A 33 10.40 -10.07 1.72
N GLY A 34 11.24 -9.34 2.46
CA GLY A 34 12.68 -9.30 2.22
C GLY A 34 13.40 -8.43 3.24
N ARG A 35 14.70 -8.64 3.37
CA ARG A 35 15.56 -7.85 4.27
C ARG A 35 15.58 -6.37 3.86
N ASN A 36 16.03 -5.51 4.78
CA ASN A 36 16.26 -4.10 4.44
C ASN A 36 17.29 -4.02 3.30
N GLY A 37 17.01 -3.16 2.30
CA GLY A 37 17.82 -3.05 1.08
C GLY A 37 17.53 -4.11 0.02
N ALA A 38 16.62 -5.06 0.22
CA ALA A 38 16.32 -6.10 -0.78
C ALA A 38 15.61 -5.59 -2.04
N GLY A 39 15.05 -4.36 -2.03
CA GLY A 39 14.35 -3.76 -3.18
C GLY A 39 12.84 -3.56 -2.97
N LYS A 40 12.28 -3.84 -1.78
CA LYS A 40 10.85 -3.72 -1.47
C LYS A 40 10.27 -2.33 -1.78
N THR A 41 10.78 -1.30 -1.13
CA THR A 41 10.37 0.11 -1.35
C THR A 41 10.60 0.54 -2.78
N THR A 42 11.70 0.10 -3.40
CA THR A 42 12.01 0.40 -4.82
C THR A 42 10.95 -0.19 -5.74
N THR A 43 10.48 -1.41 -5.46
CA THR A 43 9.38 -2.04 -6.21
C THR A 43 8.10 -1.20 -6.13
N LEU A 44 7.69 -0.77 -4.94
CA LEU A 44 6.51 0.10 -4.78
C LEU A 44 6.68 1.45 -5.47
N ARG A 45 7.86 2.06 -5.34
CA ARG A 45 8.17 3.34 -6.00
C ARG A 45 8.19 3.23 -7.53
N ALA A 46 8.66 2.12 -8.08
CA ALA A 46 8.61 1.84 -9.52
C ALA A 46 7.15 1.72 -10.00
N ILE A 47 6.30 0.97 -9.29
CA ILE A 47 4.85 0.89 -9.56
C ILE A 47 4.22 2.28 -9.56
N MET A 48 4.55 3.10 -8.57
CA MET A 48 4.05 4.47 -8.45
C MET A 48 4.64 5.45 -9.47
N GLY A 49 5.63 5.03 -10.26
CA GLY A 49 6.34 5.92 -11.19
C GLY A 49 7.15 7.01 -10.51
N LEU A 50 7.50 6.82 -9.22
CA LEU A 50 8.37 7.71 -8.45
C LEU A 50 9.86 7.47 -8.73
N ILE A 51 10.17 6.32 -9.30
CA ILE A 51 11.47 5.93 -9.83
C ILE A 51 11.20 5.34 -11.21
N ALA A 52 11.96 5.76 -12.22
CA ALA A 52 11.90 5.16 -13.55
C ALA A 52 12.47 3.73 -13.49
N HIS A 53 11.91 2.82 -14.27
CA HIS A 53 12.50 1.51 -14.52
C HIS A 53 13.34 1.56 -15.82
N ASP A 54 14.39 0.79 -15.86
CA ASP A 54 15.32 0.73 -16.99
C ASP A 54 14.81 -0.25 -18.06
N GLU A 55 14.21 -1.35 -17.60
CA GLU A 55 13.75 -2.47 -18.42
C GLU A 55 12.45 -3.05 -17.86
N GLY A 56 11.73 -3.78 -18.69
CA GLY A 56 10.51 -4.47 -18.31
C GLY A 56 9.24 -3.63 -18.48
N THR A 57 8.12 -4.14 -17.98
CA THR A 57 6.82 -3.45 -18.06
C THR A 57 6.09 -3.52 -16.73
N ILE A 58 5.34 -2.46 -16.41
CA ILE A 58 4.46 -2.38 -15.24
C ILE A 58 3.05 -2.09 -15.73
N ARG A 59 2.09 -2.97 -15.44
CA ARG A 59 0.71 -2.84 -15.93
C ARG A 59 -0.31 -2.89 -14.81
N LEU A 60 -1.39 -2.17 -15.01
CA LEU A 60 -2.61 -2.29 -14.20
C LEU A 60 -3.73 -2.71 -15.15
N ASP A 61 -4.13 -3.98 -15.11
CA ASP A 61 -4.92 -4.68 -16.09
C ASP A 61 -4.31 -4.57 -17.51
N ALA A 62 -4.98 -3.94 -18.46
CA ALA A 62 -4.46 -3.70 -19.81
C ALA A 62 -3.61 -2.42 -19.93
N ASP A 63 -3.64 -1.54 -18.93
CA ASP A 63 -2.99 -0.23 -18.99
C ASP A 63 -1.50 -0.36 -18.66
N ASP A 64 -0.64 0.08 -19.57
CA ASP A 64 0.79 0.26 -19.30
C ASP A 64 1.01 1.50 -18.42
N LEU A 65 1.58 1.28 -17.24
CA LEU A 65 1.89 2.35 -16.31
C LEU A 65 3.28 2.97 -16.54
N GLY A 66 4.18 2.24 -17.19
CA GLY A 66 5.58 2.64 -17.33
C GLY A 66 5.80 3.95 -18.07
N SER A 67 5.01 4.17 -19.12
CA SER A 67 5.08 5.37 -19.95
C SER A 67 4.31 6.58 -19.40
N ARG A 68 3.56 6.40 -18.30
CA ARG A 68 2.63 7.41 -17.77
C ARG A 68 3.23 8.17 -16.58
N PRO A 69 3.02 9.49 -16.47
CA PRO A 69 3.51 10.27 -15.32
C PRO A 69 2.99 9.75 -13.98
N SER A 70 3.81 9.82 -12.93
CA SER A 70 3.48 9.31 -11.59
C SER A 70 2.19 9.87 -11.00
N TYR A 71 1.86 11.13 -11.26
CA TYR A 71 0.62 11.75 -10.75
C TYR A 71 -0.66 11.12 -11.31
N THR A 72 -0.58 10.32 -12.38
CA THR A 72 -1.75 9.60 -12.92
C THR A 72 -2.16 8.42 -12.05
N ARG A 73 -1.27 7.86 -11.21
CA ARG A 73 -1.52 6.69 -10.37
C ARG A 73 -2.76 6.83 -9.49
N ALA A 74 -2.96 8.01 -8.92
CA ALA A 74 -4.16 8.30 -8.12
C ALA A 74 -5.45 8.24 -8.98
N ARG A 75 -5.42 8.73 -10.23
CA ARG A 75 -6.54 8.62 -11.19
C ARG A 75 -6.78 7.17 -11.59
N ASP A 76 -5.73 6.40 -11.74
CA ASP A 76 -5.79 4.97 -12.05
C ASP A 76 -6.34 4.14 -10.88
N GLY A 77 -6.57 4.76 -9.72
CA GLY A 77 -7.12 4.12 -8.55
C GLY A 77 -6.08 3.36 -7.72
N ILE A 78 -4.82 3.75 -7.77
CA ILE A 78 -3.74 3.20 -6.95
C ILE A 78 -3.51 4.12 -5.75
N GLY A 79 -3.74 3.61 -4.53
CA GLY A 79 -3.36 4.27 -3.29
C GLY A 79 -2.00 3.80 -2.81
N TYR A 80 -1.20 4.69 -2.23
CA TYR A 80 0.12 4.37 -1.70
C TYR A 80 0.34 5.01 -0.33
N ALA A 81 0.69 4.21 0.65
CA ALA A 81 1.14 4.64 1.96
C ALA A 81 2.64 4.30 2.11
N PRO A 82 3.53 5.30 2.01
CA PRO A 82 4.97 5.10 2.16
C PRO A 82 5.37 4.89 3.62
N GLU A 83 6.50 4.23 3.85
CA GLU A 83 7.08 3.97 5.17
C GLU A 83 7.25 5.25 6.00
N ASP A 84 7.75 6.32 5.37
CA ASP A 84 8.01 7.64 5.97
C ASP A 84 6.75 8.51 6.14
N ARG A 85 5.57 7.96 5.84
CA ARG A 85 4.23 8.58 5.98
C ARG A 85 4.01 9.81 5.10
N ARG A 86 4.97 10.71 4.95
CA ARG A 86 4.95 11.97 4.18
C ARG A 86 3.71 12.81 4.47
N LEU A 87 3.39 12.97 5.74
CA LEU A 87 2.32 13.88 6.15
C LEU A 87 2.81 15.32 6.02
N ILE A 88 1.87 16.22 5.76
CA ILE A 88 2.10 17.67 5.80
C ILE A 88 1.79 18.12 7.23
N PRO A 89 2.81 18.50 8.03
CA PRO A 89 2.65 18.73 9.46
C PRO A 89 1.68 19.86 9.81
N GLU A 90 1.61 20.87 8.96
CA GLU A 90 0.80 22.08 9.14
C GLU A 90 -0.69 21.83 8.86
N LEU A 91 -1.00 20.82 8.07
CA LEU A 91 -2.36 20.42 7.79
C LEU A 91 -2.92 19.53 8.91
N SER A 92 -4.22 19.60 9.13
CA SER A 92 -4.93 18.68 10.01
C SER A 92 -4.88 17.25 9.47
N VAL A 93 -5.24 16.28 10.31
CA VAL A 93 -5.37 14.88 9.93
C VAL A 93 -6.35 14.73 8.76
N GLU A 94 -7.53 15.36 8.85
CA GLU A 94 -8.53 15.31 7.77
C GLU A 94 -8.03 15.94 6.48
N GLU A 95 -7.36 17.09 6.55
CA GLU A 95 -6.80 17.74 5.37
C GLU A 95 -5.75 16.87 4.68
N ASN A 96 -4.87 16.19 5.46
CA ASN A 96 -3.94 15.22 4.92
C ASN A 96 -4.65 14.05 4.20
N ILE A 97 -5.74 13.52 4.78
CA ILE A 97 -6.49 12.40 4.21
C ILE A 97 -7.16 12.81 2.90
N ARG A 98 -7.82 13.96 2.86
CA ARG A 98 -8.58 14.41 1.69
C ARG A 98 -7.71 14.98 0.55
N LEU A 99 -6.44 15.28 0.81
CA LEU A 99 -5.55 15.93 -0.15
C LEU A 99 -5.52 15.26 -1.54
N PRO A 100 -5.41 13.91 -1.67
CA PRO A 100 -5.41 13.27 -2.98
C PRO A 100 -6.74 13.43 -3.73
N ALA A 101 -7.87 13.43 -3.03
CA ALA A 101 -9.18 13.65 -3.64
C ALA A 101 -9.33 15.09 -4.18
N LEU A 102 -8.81 16.08 -3.45
CA LEU A 102 -8.73 17.46 -3.92
C LEU A 102 -7.85 17.59 -5.16
N ALA A 103 -6.68 16.92 -5.17
CA ALA A 103 -5.79 16.90 -6.32
C ALA A 103 -6.44 16.28 -7.57
N LEU A 104 -7.32 15.28 -7.37
CA LEU A 104 -8.14 14.69 -8.44
C LEU A 104 -9.34 15.54 -8.84
N LYS A 105 -9.57 16.66 -8.15
CA LYS A 105 -10.72 17.57 -8.37
C LYS A 105 -12.07 16.85 -8.19
N LEU A 106 -12.16 15.93 -7.23
CA LEU A 106 -13.43 15.30 -6.88
C LEU A 106 -14.35 16.35 -6.26
N ASP A 107 -15.65 16.18 -6.48
CA ASP A 107 -16.64 17.05 -5.87
C ASP A 107 -16.76 16.86 -4.36
N ARG A 108 -17.42 17.81 -3.69
CA ARG A 108 -17.54 17.82 -2.22
C ARG A 108 -18.32 16.60 -1.68
N ILE A 109 -19.31 16.12 -2.42
CA ILE A 109 -20.15 15.00 -2.02
C ILE A 109 -19.32 13.71 -2.03
N GLU A 110 -18.57 13.50 -3.10
CA GLU A 110 -17.72 12.32 -3.23
C GLU A 110 -16.57 12.34 -2.21
N ILE A 111 -15.97 13.51 -1.93
CA ILE A 111 -14.95 13.63 -0.87
C ILE A 111 -15.56 13.29 0.50
N ALA A 112 -16.73 13.82 0.84
CA ALA A 112 -17.39 13.52 2.11
C ALA A 112 -17.70 12.02 2.24
N ARG A 113 -18.26 11.40 1.19
CA ARG A 113 -18.55 9.96 1.16
C ARG A 113 -17.29 9.12 1.41
N ARG A 114 -16.17 9.45 0.79
CA ARG A 114 -14.90 8.72 1.00
C ARG A 114 -14.34 8.91 2.39
N LEU A 115 -14.46 10.11 2.96
CA LEU A 115 -14.06 10.37 4.34
C LEU A 115 -14.89 9.56 5.32
N ASP A 116 -16.22 9.50 5.13
CA ASP A 116 -17.11 8.70 5.97
C ASP A 116 -16.75 7.22 5.93
N GLU A 117 -16.49 6.65 4.74
CA GLU A 117 -16.02 5.27 4.60
C GLU A 117 -14.69 5.03 5.34
N ILE A 118 -13.73 5.98 5.24
CA ILE A 118 -12.46 5.90 5.92
C ILE A 118 -12.65 5.97 7.44
N TYR A 119 -13.54 6.83 7.94
CA TYR A 119 -13.80 6.96 9.36
C TYR A 119 -14.58 5.79 9.95
N GLN A 120 -15.42 5.12 9.16
CA GLN A 120 -16.04 3.84 9.57
C GLN A 120 -14.98 2.75 9.76
N LEU A 121 -13.98 2.70 8.90
CA LEU A 121 -12.88 1.73 8.95
C LEU A 121 -11.82 2.08 9.99
N LEU A 122 -11.57 3.36 10.20
CA LEU A 122 -10.51 3.95 11.04
C LEU A 122 -11.13 5.01 11.98
N PRO A 123 -11.96 4.62 12.97
CA PRO A 123 -12.69 5.57 13.83
C PRO A 123 -11.80 6.54 14.60
N GLU A 124 -10.58 6.12 14.95
CA GLU A 124 -9.60 6.97 15.63
C GLU A 124 -9.19 8.18 14.79
N LEU A 125 -9.19 8.08 13.46
CA LEU A 125 -8.92 9.21 12.58
C LEU A 125 -10.01 10.27 12.67
N HIS A 126 -11.27 9.87 12.85
CA HIS A 126 -12.36 10.79 13.06
C HIS A 126 -12.21 11.57 14.37
N VAL A 127 -11.81 10.89 15.45
CA VAL A 127 -11.58 11.52 16.76
C VAL A 127 -10.48 12.59 16.69
N MET A 128 -9.43 12.33 15.89
CA MET A 128 -8.29 13.25 15.78
C MET A 128 -8.33 14.13 14.52
N ARG A 129 -9.43 14.16 13.76
CA ARG A 129 -9.49 14.77 12.42
C ARG A 129 -9.05 16.23 12.34
N SER A 130 -9.29 17.02 13.39
CA SER A 130 -8.92 18.44 13.47
C SER A 130 -7.53 18.71 14.06
N ARG A 131 -6.81 17.66 14.52
CA ARG A 131 -5.47 17.82 15.07
C ARG A 131 -4.47 18.07 13.94
N PRO A 132 -3.48 18.98 14.13
CA PRO A 132 -2.35 19.11 13.21
C PRO A 132 -1.60 17.78 13.08
N ALA A 133 -1.27 17.40 11.84
CA ALA A 133 -0.59 16.12 11.59
C ALA A 133 0.84 16.07 12.17
N GLY A 134 1.47 17.23 12.41
CA GLY A 134 2.75 17.31 13.10
C GLY A 134 2.70 16.88 14.57
N GLY A 135 1.51 16.88 15.19
CA GLY A 135 1.31 16.48 16.59
C GLY A 135 0.84 15.03 16.81
N VAL A 136 0.77 14.20 15.76
CA VAL A 136 0.37 12.80 15.90
C VAL A 136 1.57 11.89 16.20
N SER A 137 1.34 10.79 16.94
CA SER A 137 2.38 9.79 17.17
C SER A 137 2.79 9.08 15.89
N GLY A 138 3.94 8.37 15.92
CA GLY A 138 4.40 7.62 14.76
C GLY A 138 3.37 6.63 14.22
N GLY A 139 2.72 5.89 15.10
CA GLY A 139 1.67 4.94 14.72
C GLY A 139 0.40 5.61 14.21
N GLN A 140 -0.05 6.69 14.88
CA GLN A 140 -1.17 7.49 14.39
C GLN A 140 -0.87 8.05 13.00
N GLY A 141 0.37 8.49 12.74
CA GLY A 141 0.78 8.96 11.43
C GLY A 141 0.72 7.88 10.34
N LYS A 142 1.00 6.61 10.68
CA LYS A 142 0.82 5.48 9.73
C LYS A 142 -0.66 5.26 9.41
N MET A 143 -1.55 5.40 10.41
CA MET A 143 -3.01 5.35 10.17
C MET A 143 -3.49 6.50 9.28
N VAL A 144 -2.97 7.71 9.49
CA VAL A 144 -3.28 8.85 8.61
C VAL A 144 -2.80 8.60 7.17
N ALA A 145 -1.59 8.05 7.00
CA ALA A 145 -1.06 7.69 5.69
C ALA A 145 -1.91 6.61 5.00
N LEU A 146 -2.41 5.62 5.75
CA LEU A 146 -3.36 4.62 5.25
C LEU A 146 -4.67 5.29 4.81
N GLY A 147 -5.29 6.12 5.66
CA GLY A 147 -6.51 6.85 5.33
C GLY A 147 -6.34 7.68 4.06
N ARG A 148 -5.21 8.39 3.93
CA ARG A 148 -4.88 9.16 2.72
C ARG A 148 -4.76 8.28 1.48
N ALA A 149 -4.12 7.11 1.58
CA ALA A 149 -4.02 6.18 0.46
C ALA A 149 -5.39 5.62 0.06
N LEU A 150 -6.24 5.29 1.05
CA LEU A 150 -7.60 4.78 0.83
C LEU A 150 -8.52 5.78 0.11
N THR A 151 -8.26 7.08 0.27
CA THR A 151 -9.03 8.12 -0.43
C THR A 151 -9.05 7.93 -1.95
N VAL A 152 -7.99 7.37 -2.54
CA VAL A 152 -7.87 7.15 -3.99
C VAL A 152 -7.78 5.68 -4.38
N ALA A 153 -7.52 4.77 -3.46
CA ALA A 153 -7.41 3.34 -3.74
C ALA A 153 -8.77 2.77 -4.18
N ARG A 154 -8.89 2.42 -5.45
CA ARG A 154 -10.08 1.74 -6.03
C ARG A 154 -9.74 0.44 -6.72
N ARG A 155 -8.50 0.28 -7.19
CA ARG A 155 -8.00 -0.92 -7.89
C ARG A 155 -6.85 -1.57 -7.15
N ALA A 156 -5.94 -0.76 -6.58
CA ALA A 156 -4.79 -1.27 -5.83
C ALA A 156 -4.47 -0.40 -4.61
N LEU A 157 -3.97 -1.03 -3.56
CA LEU A 157 -3.43 -0.40 -2.36
C LEU A 157 -2.04 -0.94 -2.10
N LEU A 158 -1.07 -0.04 -2.04
CA LEU A 158 0.33 -0.34 -1.80
C LEU A 158 0.73 0.19 -0.42
N LEU A 159 1.24 -0.67 0.46
CA LEU A 159 1.65 -0.33 1.81
C LEU A 159 3.12 -0.68 2.01
N ASP A 160 3.92 0.33 2.34
CA ASP A 160 5.37 0.18 2.53
C ASP A 160 5.71 0.08 4.02
N GLU A 161 6.08 -1.12 4.46
CA GLU A 161 6.44 -1.46 5.85
C GLU A 161 5.47 -0.86 6.90
N PRO A 162 4.15 -1.16 6.80
CA PRO A 162 3.15 -0.51 7.64
C PRO A 162 3.31 -0.81 9.12
N PHE A 163 3.93 -1.94 9.51
CA PHE A 163 4.10 -2.34 10.90
C PHE A 163 5.42 -1.89 11.53
N GLN A 164 6.37 -1.44 10.71
CA GLN A 164 7.68 -1.02 11.20
C GLN A 164 7.57 0.13 12.23
N GLY A 165 8.21 -0.06 13.38
CA GLY A 165 8.24 0.95 14.44
C GLY A 165 6.94 1.12 15.22
N LEU A 166 5.95 0.24 15.02
CA LEU A 166 4.72 0.23 15.83
C LEU A 166 4.95 -0.56 17.14
N ALA A 167 4.34 -0.07 18.22
CA ALA A 167 4.18 -0.86 19.43
C ALA A 167 3.33 -2.12 19.14
N PRO A 168 3.57 -3.27 19.80
CA PRO A 168 2.89 -4.53 19.48
C PRO A 168 1.36 -4.45 19.45
N ALA A 169 0.76 -3.76 20.41
CA ALA A 169 -0.70 -3.59 20.45
C ALA A 169 -1.23 -2.84 19.22
N LEU A 170 -0.55 -1.74 18.85
CA LEU A 170 -0.94 -0.93 17.70
C LEU A 170 -0.71 -1.68 16.38
N ALA A 171 0.33 -2.51 16.28
CA ALA A 171 0.56 -3.36 15.12
C ALA A 171 -0.55 -4.39 14.93
N LEU A 172 -1.05 -4.99 16.04
CA LEU A 172 -2.19 -5.89 16.00
C LEU A 172 -3.48 -5.17 15.58
N ASP A 173 -3.72 -3.96 16.07
CA ASP A 173 -4.88 -3.16 15.69
C ASP A 173 -4.81 -2.77 14.19
N TYR A 174 -3.62 -2.39 13.72
CA TYR A 174 -3.40 -2.12 12.30
C TYR A 174 -3.67 -3.37 11.43
N ALA A 175 -3.19 -4.54 11.86
CA ALA A 175 -3.45 -5.79 11.15
C ALA A 175 -4.94 -6.14 11.10
N ARG A 176 -5.69 -5.93 12.21
CA ARG A 176 -7.16 -6.09 12.22
C ARG A 176 -7.82 -5.13 11.24
N THR A 177 -7.42 -3.85 11.23
CA THR A 177 -7.92 -2.85 10.28
C THR A 177 -7.73 -3.28 8.83
N LEU A 178 -6.56 -3.84 8.48
CA LEU A 178 -6.33 -4.37 7.13
C LEU A 178 -7.23 -5.57 6.81
N GLY A 179 -7.50 -6.42 7.82
CA GLY A 179 -8.44 -7.52 7.70
C GLY A 179 -9.89 -7.04 7.45
N GLU A 180 -10.34 -6.00 8.17
CA GLU A 180 -11.65 -5.39 7.95
C GLU A 180 -11.72 -4.65 6.62
N LEU A 181 -10.68 -3.91 6.25
CA LEU A 181 -10.57 -3.27 4.92
C LEU A 181 -10.82 -4.27 3.81
N ARG A 182 -10.23 -5.45 3.90
CA ARG A 182 -10.41 -6.50 2.91
C ARG A 182 -11.85 -6.99 2.79
N LYS A 183 -12.59 -7.04 3.91
CA LYS A 183 -14.02 -7.42 3.91
C LYS A 183 -14.88 -6.33 3.28
N HIS A 184 -14.58 -5.05 3.56
CA HIS A 184 -15.34 -3.91 3.06
C HIS A 184 -15.01 -3.52 1.62
N ARG A 185 -13.76 -3.75 1.20
CA ARG A 185 -13.24 -3.42 -0.13
C ARG A 185 -12.60 -4.65 -0.79
N PRO A 186 -13.40 -5.73 -0.98
CA PRO A 186 -12.87 -7.00 -1.48
C PRO A 186 -12.27 -6.91 -2.88
N GLU A 187 -12.66 -5.90 -3.67
CA GLU A 187 -12.17 -5.68 -5.04
C GLU A 187 -10.70 -5.23 -5.11
N LEU A 188 -10.15 -4.70 -4.01
CA LEU A 188 -8.78 -4.17 -4.02
C LEU A 188 -7.73 -5.28 -4.18
N ALA A 189 -6.73 -5.00 -5.02
CA ALA A 189 -5.46 -5.70 -5.01
C ALA A 189 -4.56 -5.06 -3.96
N MET A 190 -4.19 -5.77 -2.90
CA MET A 190 -3.30 -5.24 -1.87
C MET A 190 -1.88 -5.81 -2.02
N LEU A 191 -0.89 -4.91 -2.03
CA LEU A 191 0.53 -5.27 -1.95
C LEU A 191 1.14 -4.60 -0.71
N ILE A 192 1.62 -5.43 0.22
CA ILE A 192 2.21 -4.99 1.48
C ILE A 192 3.66 -5.44 1.49
N THR A 193 4.59 -4.53 1.74
CA THR A 193 6.00 -4.89 1.94
C THR A 193 6.30 -5.01 3.43
N GLU A 194 7.07 -6.02 3.81
CA GLU A 194 7.53 -6.19 5.20
C GLU A 194 8.88 -6.93 5.27
N SER A 195 9.58 -6.68 6.36
CA SER A 195 10.83 -7.38 6.66
C SER A 195 10.59 -8.70 7.42
N SER A 196 9.44 -8.85 8.09
CA SER A 196 9.03 -10.04 8.83
C SER A 196 7.56 -10.40 8.56
N PRO A 197 7.23 -11.68 8.31
CA PRO A 197 5.87 -12.09 7.97
C PRO A 197 4.91 -12.18 9.17
N THR A 198 5.39 -12.18 10.41
CA THR A 198 4.69 -12.64 11.62
C THR A 198 3.28 -12.07 11.82
N LEU A 199 3.06 -10.78 11.50
CA LEU A 199 1.75 -10.13 11.65
C LEU A 199 0.85 -10.32 10.43
N LEU A 200 1.44 -10.66 9.29
CA LEU A 200 0.75 -10.77 8.01
C LEU A 200 0.24 -12.18 7.72
N ASP A 201 0.69 -13.17 8.49
CA ASP A 201 0.30 -14.56 8.28
C ASP A 201 -1.22 -14.80 8.28
N ARG A 202 -1.98 -13.97 8.97
CA ARG A 202 -3.44 -14.08 9.05
C ARG A 202 -4.18 -13.42 7.88
N ILE A 203 -3.54 -12.46 7.21
CA ILE A 203 -4.18 -11.66 6.16
C ILE A 203 -3.59 -11.88 4.76
N ALA A 204 -2.38 -12.45 4.68
CA ALA A 204 -1.72 -12.76 3.43
C ALA A 204 -2.37 -13.96 2.73
N ASP A 205 -2.72 -13.79 1.46
CA ASP A 205 -3.12 -14.89 0.57
C ASP A 205 -1.93 -15.44 -0.19
N ARG A 206 -0.99 -14.53 -0.52
CA ARG A 206 0.22 -14.84 -1.28
C ARG A 206 1.40 -14.14 -0.63
N THR A 207 2.52 -14.84 -0.58
CA THR A 207 3.79 -14.29 -0.11
C THR A 207 4.83 -14.41 -1.22
N LEU A 208 5.45 -13.30 -1.57
CA LEU A 208 6.57 -13.20 -2.48
C LEU A 208 7.82 -12.91 -1.65
N GLN A 209 8.91 -13.59 -1.94
CA GLN A 209 10.20 -13.32 -1.31
C GLN A 209 11.09 -12.56 -2.28
N ILE A 210 11.59 -11.39 -1.86
CA ILE A 210 12.56 -10.61 -2.61
C ILE A 210 13.92 -10.61 -1.89
N GLU A 211 14.96 -10.90 -2.64
CA GLU A 211 16.34 -10.84 -2.18
C GLU A 211 17.22 -10.25 -3.27
N ARG A 212 18.07 -9.28 -2.91
CA ARG A 212 19.03 -8.62 -3.81
C ARG A 212 18.41 -8.11 -5.12
N GLY A 213 17.16 -7.68 -5.04
CA GLY A 213 16.43 -7.14 -6.19
C GLY A 213 15.75 -8.16 -7.09
N GLU A 214 15.71 -9.42 -6.71
CA GLU A 214 15.05 -10.51 -7.45
C GLU A 214 13.92 -11.15 -6.63
N VAL A 215 12.80 -11.47 -7.26
CA VAL A 215 11.74 -12.27 -6.63
C VAL A 215 12.08 -13.75 -6.80
N LEU A 216 12.34 -14.43 -5.67
CA LEU A 216 12.88 -15.79 -5.67
C LEU A 216 11.82 -16.87 -5.56
N ALA A 217 10.75 -16.61 -4.78
CA ALA A 217 9.75 -17.61 -4.47
C ALA A 217 8.37 -16.99 -4.28
N THR A 218 7.36 -17.77 -4.58
CA THR A 218 5.96 -17.45 -4.32
C THR A 218 5.35 -18.59 -3.51
N SER A 219 4.76 -18.28 -2.34
CA SER A 219 3.90 -19.21 -1.61
C SER A 219 2.45 -18.73 -1.69
N ILE A 220 1.53 -19.66 -1.91
CA ILE A 220 0.08 -19.41 -1.93
C ILE A 220 -0.48 -20.16 -0.73
N LYS A 221 -1.29 -19.51 0.10
CA LYS A 221 -2.02 -20.20 1.17
C LYS A 221 -3.30 -20.79 0.61
N ASP A 222 -3.44 -22.10 0.69
CA ASP A 222 -4.71 -22.79 0.44
C ASP A 222 -5.69 -22.42 1.55
N ARG A 223 -6.79 -21.77 1.20
CA ARG A 223 -7.82 -21.28 2.15
C ARG A 223 -8.72 -22.40 2.71
N GLU A 224 -8.61 -23.62 2.24
CA GLU A 224 -9.54 -24.71 2.62
C GLU A 224 -9.34 -25.25 4.04
N SER A 225 -8.25 -24.88 4.77
CA SER A 225 -7.94 -25.45 6.07
C SER A 225 -8.48 -24.68 7.30
N HIS A 226 -9.25 -23.59 7.13
CA HIS A 226 -9.70 -22.76 8.26
C HIS A 226 -11.21 -22.75 8.54
N VAL A 227 -12.01 -23.62 7.88
CA VAL A 227 -13.46 -23.77 8.16
C VAL A 227 -13.75 -24.90 9.17
N ALA A 228 -12.77 -25.66 9.60
CA ALA A 228 -12.95 -26.85 10.47
C ALA A 228 -12.41 -26.68 11.90
N ALA A 229 -12.49 -25.48 12.50
CA ALA A 229 -12.19 -25.29 13.91
C ALA A 229 -13.00 -24.12 14.49
N ILE A 230 -14.31 -24.31 14.65
CA ILE A 230 -15.17 -23.65 15.65
C ILE A 230 -16.06 -24.71 16.26
#